data_1f9a1efdad15122e579a9c033d018491
#
_entry.id   1f9a1efdad15122e579a9c033d018491
#
_cell.length_a   1.000
_cell.length_b   1.000
_cell.length_c   1.000
_cell.angle_alpha   90.00
_cell.angle_beta   90.00
_cell.angle_gamma   90.00
#
_symmetry.space_group_name_H-M   'P 1'
#
loop_
_entity.id
_entity.type
_entity.pdbx_description
1 polymer ?
#
loop_
_entity_poly.entity_id
_entity_poly.type
_entity_poly.pdbx_seq_one_letter_code
_entity_poly.pdbx_strand_id
1 'polypeptide(L)'
;MGVSQYLVPRVADGSSALPYALIIIPLSNTQCTSISKNPYVFSPHTISKFSLLLNSKSIPAKPISVKKDVENNTRCYRHFLENTGFADTNTSNGIEPYSYLNHDFCLSFDLTGDNCLGNHNHRPESGTLDLSLEFEQPLQQPITLLVIASYESCLKLDAQEVLLNYSL
;
A
#
# COMPACT_ATOMS: atom_id res chain seq x y z
N MET A 1 1.79 -18.02 -22.40
CA MET A 1 0.87 -17.42 -21.43
C MET A 1 1.38 -16.01 -21.17
N GLY A 2 0.64 -14.98 -21.54
CA GLY A 2 1.09 -13.60 -21.40
C GLY A 2 0.88 -13.13 -19.97
N VAL A 3 1.94 -12.69 -19.31
CA VAL A 3 1.86 -11.93 -18.07
C VAL A 3 1.27 -10.56 -18.42
N SER A 4 0.17 -10.18 -17.79
CA SER A 4 -0.41 -8.86 -18.00
C SER A 4 0.20 -7.91 -16.97
N GLN A 5 0.94 -6.92 -17.44
CA GLN A 5 1.50 -5.85 -16.60
C GLN A 5 0.62 -4.61 -16.72
N TYR A 6 0.28 -4.02 -15.58
CA TYR A 6 -0.48 -2.78 -15.50
C TYR A 6 0.31 -1.74 -14.71
N LEU A 7 0.38 -0.56 -15.27
CA LEU A 7 0.87 0.64 -14.58
C LEU A 7 -0.35 1.48 -14.20
N VAL A 8 -0.50 1.73 -12.92
CA VAL A 8 -1.49 2.68 -12.39
C VAL A 8 -0.78 4.01 -12.18
N PRO A 9 -0.95 4.97 -13.10
CA PRO A 9 -0.25 6.24 -13.02
C PRO A 9 -0.87 7.15 -11.95
N ARG A 10 -0.05 8.01 -11.39
CA ARG A 10 -0.44 9.12 -10.51
C ARG A 10 -1.21 8.67 -9.27
N VAL A 11 -0.67 7.72 -8.53
CA VAL A 11 -1.13 7.44 -7.17
C VAL A 11 -0.92 8.69 -6.29
N ALA A 12 0.13 9.48 -6.58
CA ALA A 12 0.27 10.88 -6.17
C ALA A 12 0.82 11.70 -7.33
N ASP A 13 0.23 12.86 -7.60
CA ASP A 13 0.70 13.79 -8.61
C ASP A 13 1.83 14.67 -8.05
N GLY A 14 2.85 14.94 -8.83
CA GLY A 14 4.07 15.63 -8.38
C GLY A 14 3.92 17.08 -7.92
N SER A 15 2.70 17.59 -7.71
CA SER A 15 2.41 18.94 -7.26
C SER A 15 2.33 19.10 -5.74
N SER A 16 2.22 17.98 -5.00
CA SER A 16 2.08 17.95 -3.56
C SER A 16 3.21 17.14 -2.90
N ALA A 17 3.34 17.27 -1.58
CA ALA A 17 4.24 16.44 -0.79
C ALA A 17 3.87 14.97 -0.94
N LEU A 18 4.88 14.10 -0.99
CA LEU A 18 4.67 12.66 -0.98
C LEU A 18 4.09 12.20 0.36
N PRO A 19 3.19 11.20 0.39
CA PRO A 19 2.80 10.56 1.62
C PRO A 19 4.00 9.85 2.24
N TYR A 20 4.09 9.81 3.56
CA TYR A 20 5.12 9.06 4.25
C TYR A 20 4.78 7.55 4.34
N ALA A 21 3.51 7.19 4.28
CA ALA A 21 3.05 5.81 4.24
C ALA A 21 1.90 5.64 3.26
N LEU A 22 1.89 4.50 2.58
CA LEU A 22 0.87 4.15 1.59
C LEU A 22 0.41 2.72 1.80
N ILE A 23 -0.92 2.53 1.89
CA ILE A 23 -1.56 1.22 1.90
C ILE A 23 -2.52 1.14 0.72
N ILE A 24 -2.39 0.09 -0.08
CA ILE A 24 -3.23 -0.14 -1.26
C ILE A 24 -3.93 -1.49 -1.12
N ILE A 25 -5.25 -1.47 -1.17
CA ILE A 25 -6.10 -2.65 -0.98
C ILE A 25 -6.80 -2.96 -2.30
N PRO A 26 -6.54 -4.13 -2.92
CA PRO A 26 -7.28 -4.56 -4.09
C PRO A 26 -8.66 -5.08 -3.69
N LEU A 27 -9.71 -4.49 -4.25
CA LEU A 27 -11.10 -4.82 -3.97
C LEU A 27 -11.76 -5.44 -5.21
N SER A 28 -12.51 -6.50 -5.01
CA SER A 28 -13.38 -7.04 -6.05
C SER A 28 -14.67 -6.25 -6.14
N ASN A 29 -14.99 -5.74 -7.32
CA ASN A 29 -16.25 -5.01 -7.54
C ASN A 29 -17.48 -5.87 -7.22
N THR A 30 -17.40 -7.18 -7.45
CA THR A 30 -18.51 -8.09 -7.14
C THR A 30 -18.72 -8.30 -5.64
N GLN A 31 -17.69 -8.13 -4.81
CA GLN A 31 -17.83 -8.16 -3.35
C GLN A 31 -18.45 -6.85 -2.84
N CYS A 32 -18.01 -5.72 -3.35
CA CYS A 32 -18.52 -4.40 -2.93
C CYS A 32 -19.99 -4.17 -3.29
N THR A 33 -20.50 -4.82 -4.34
CA THR A 33 -21.90 -4.65 -4.81
C THR A 33 -22.84 -5.74 -4.35
N SER A 34 -22.37 -6.80 -3.72
CA SER A 34 -23.18 -7.94 -3.28
C SER A 34 -23.62 -7.79 -1.82
N ILE A 35 -24.91 -7.88 -1.56
CA ILE A 35 -25.47 -7.87 -0.20
C ILE A 35 -25.11 -9.16 0.56
N SER A 36 -24.85 -10.27 -0.15
CA SER A 36 -24.58 -11.58 0.44
C SER A 36 -23.10 -11.88 0.69
N LYS A 37 -22.18 -11.03 0.22
CA LYS A 37 -20.73 -11.23 0.36
C LYS A 37 -20.15 -10.21 1.34
N ASN A 38 -19.17 -10.66 2.13
CA ASN A 38 -18.44 -9.75 3.00
C ASN A 38 -17.49 -8.86 2.16
N PRO A 39 -17.69 -7.52 2.13
CA PRO A 39 -16.82 -6.61 1.39
C PRO A 39 -15.41 -6.46 1.99
N TYR A 40 -15.23 -6.86 3.25
CA TYR A 40 -13.98 -6.73 4.00
C TYR A 40 -13.07 -7.96 3.89
N VAL A 41 -13.26 -8.80 2.90
CA VAL A 41 -12.32 -9.90 2.58
C VAL A 41 -11.42 -9.44 1.45
N PHE A 42 -10.18 -9.13 1.78
CA PHE A 42 -9.18 -8.66 0.83
C PHE A 42 -8.28 -9.81 0.40
N SER A 43 -8.13 -10.00 -0.88
CA SER A 43 -7.28 -11.07 -1.43
C SER A 43 -6.37 -10.51 -2.53
N PRO A 44 -5.22 -11.16 -2.81
CA PRO A 44 -4.31 -10.73 -3.86
C PRO A 44 -4.90 -10.91 -5.27
N HIS A 45 -6.07 -11.51 -5.42
CA HIS A 45 -6.65 -11.92 -6.69
C HIS A 45 -5.62 -12.74 -7.51
N THR A 46 -5.21 -12.27 -8.67
CA THR A 46 -4.17 -12.90 -9.51
C THR A 46 -2.89 -12.08 -9.59
N ILE A 47 -2.68 -11.15 -8.65
CA ILE A 47 -1.44 -10.37 -8.56
C ILE A 47 -0.28 -11.34 -8.29
N SER A 48 0.73 -11.31 -9.16
CA SER A 48 1.94 -12.13 -9.04
C SER A 48 3.14 -11.34 -8.55
N LYS A 49 3.19 -10.04 -8.90
CA LYS A 49 4.22 -9.12 -8.40
C LYS A 49 3.68 -7.70 -8.31
N PHE A 50 4.29 -6.94 -7.41
CA PHE A 50 4.03 -5.50 -7.27
C PHE A 50 5.30 -4.72 -6.93
N SER A 51 5.30 -3.46 -7.31
CA SER A 51 6.27 -2.45 -6.89
C SER A 51 5.68 -1.06 -7.05
N LEU A 52 6.16 -0.11 -6.26
CA LEU A 52 5.85 1.29 -6.42
C LEU A 52 6.98 1.96 -7.21
N LEU A 53 6.66 2.90 -8.07
CA LEU A 53 7.63 3.68 -8.81
C LEU A 53 7.62 5.12 -8.29
N LEU A 54 8.67 5.50 -7.60
CA LEU A 54 8.91 6.88 -7.17
C LEU A 54 9.82 7.56 -8.18
N ASN A 55 9.32 8.56 -8.88
CA ASN A 55 10.06 9.25 -9.94
C ASN A 55 10.70 8.26 -10.94
N SER A 56 9.93 7.25 -11.35
CA SER A 56 10.35 6.15 -12.23
C SER A 56 11.37 5.17 -11.63
N LYS A 57 11.70 5.30 -10.34
CA LYS A 57 12.58 4.37 -9.62
C LYS A 57 11.76 3.39 -8.80
N SER A 58 12.01 2.08 -8.98
CA SER A 58 11.25 1.04 -8.27
C SER A 58 11.56 0.97 -6.77
N ILE A 59 10.51 0.93 -5.97
CA ILE A 59 10.53 0.71 -4.52
C ILE A 59 9.62 -0.51 -4.21
N PRO A 60 10.13 -1.59 -3.63
CA PRO A 60 11.55 -1.87 -3.45
C PRO A 60 12.26 -2.08 -4.80
N ALA A 61 13.60 -2.00 -4.82
CA ALA A 61 14.40 -2.13 -6.04
C ALA A 61 14.13 -3.44 -6.80
N LYS A 62 13.78 -4.50 -6.08
CA LYS A 62 13.29 -5.76 -6.65
C LYS A 62 11.82 -5.93 -6.31
N PRO A 63 10.92 -6.01 -7.31
CA PRO A 63 9.49 -6.19 -7.08
C PRO A 63 9.18 -7.34 -6.12
N ILE A 64 8.15 -7.17 -5.31
CA ILE A 64 7.68 -8.18 -4.37
C ILE A 64 6.85 -9.20 -5.12
N SER A 65 7.21 -10.47 -4.99
CA SER A 65 6.43 -11.58 -5.56
C SER A 65 5.35 -12.01 -4.58
N VAL A 66 4.14 -12.16 -5.09
CA VAL A 66 3.00 -12.74 -4.36
C VAL A 66 2.85 -14.19 -4.79
N LYS A 67 2.78 -15.09 -3.82
CA LYS A 67 2.59 -16.54 -4.04
C LYS A 67 1.26 -16.98 -3.44
N LYS A 68 0.65 -18.03 -4.01
CA LYS A 68 -0.63 -18.53 -3.55
C LYS A 68 -0.55 -19.31 -2.24
N ASP A 69 0.61 -19.86 -1.95
CA ASP A 69 0.82 -20.59 -0.70
C ASP A 69 1.57 -19.73 0.33
N VAL A 70 1.24 -19.93 1.59
CA VAL A 70 1.75 -19.15 2.72
C VAL A 70 3.25 -19.34 2.90
N GLU A 71 3.77 -20.55 2.70
CA GLU A 71 5.17 -20.88 2.93
C GLU A 71 6.08 -20.11 1.95
N ASN A 72 5.67 -20.00 0.69
CA ASN A 72 6.42 -19.28 -0.35
C ASN A 72 6.12 -17.77 -0.38
N ASN A 73 5.22 -17.28 0.47
CA ASN A 73 4.81 -15.88 0.54
C ASN A 73 5.47 -15.09 1.68
N THR A 74 6.44 -15.68 2.38
CA THR A 74 7.12 -15.10 3.55
C THR A 74 7.70 -13.72 3.27
N ARG A 75 8.30 -13.49 2.09
CA ARG A 75 8.86 -12.19 1.73
C ARG A 75 7.78 -11.11 1.59
N CYS A 76 6.63 -11.45 1.02
CA CYS A 76 5.51 -10.52 0.87
C CYS A 76 4.92 -10.14 2.23
N TYR A 77 4.71 -11.13 3.10
CA TYR A 77 4.22 -10.91 4.45
C TYR A 77 5.22 -10.11 5.30
N ARG A 78 6.53 -10.42 5.21
CA ARG A 78 7.57 -9.65 5.89
C ARG A 78 7.60 -8.19 5.41
N HIS A 79 7.49 -7.95 4.10
CA HIS A 79 7.39 -6.61 3.54
C HIS A 79 6.19 -5.84 4.11
N PHE A 80 5.04 -6.50 4.27
CA PHE A 80 3.89 -5.92 4.95
C PHE A 80 4.20 -5.50 6.39
N LEU A 81 4.84 -6.38 7.19
CA LEU A 81 5.20 -6.08 8.58
C LEU A 81 6.22 -4.93 8.68
N GLU A 82 7.24 -4.93 7.80
CA GLU A 82 8.27 -3.89 7.76
C GLU A 82 7.64 -2.51 7.47
N ASN A 83 6.78 -2.42 6.45
CA ASN A 83 6.16 -1.16 6.03
C ASN A 83 4.96 -0.73 6.89
N THR A 84 4.58 -1.51 7.87
CA THR A 84 3.55 -1.16 8.87
C THR A 84 4.12 -1.00 10.27
N GLY A 85 5.46 -1.12 10.43
CA GLY A 85 6.16 -0.91 11.69
C GLY A 85 6.05 -2.06 12.69
N PHE A 86 5.61 -3.25 12.26
CA PHE A 86 5.44 -4.41 13.16
C PHE A 86 6.56 -5.45 13.06
N ALA A 87 7.50 -5.32 12.10
CA ALA A 87 8.54 -6.34 11.86
C ALA A 87 9.49 -6.53 13.03
N ASP A 88 9.85 -5.44 13.72
CA ASP A 88 10.88 -5.43 14.77
C ASP A 88 10.31 -5.06 16.16
N THR A 89 9.01 -5.29 16.35
CA THR A 89 8.32 -5.03 17.62
C THR A 89 7.92 -6.33 18.31
N ASN A 90 7.78 -6.28 19.64
CA ASN A 90 7.22 -7.39 20.43
C ASN A 90 5.67 -7.39 20.44
N THR A 91 5.06 -6.49 19.67
CA THR A 91 3.60 -6.40 19.52
C THR A 91 3.20 -6.97 18.17
N SER A 92 2.02 -7.61 18.14
CA SER A 92 1.42 -8.12 16.90
C SER A 92 0.29 -7.20 16.45
N ASN A 93 0.13 -7.05 15.14
CA ASN A 93 -1.06 -6.41 14.55
C ASN A 93 -2.27 -7.37 14.48
N GLY A 94 -2.13 -8.61 14.97
CA GLY A 94 -3.18 -9.64 14.95
C GLY A 94 -3.41 -10.30 13.58
N ILE A 95 -2.66 -9.90 12.55
CA ILE A 95 -2.77 -10.49 11.20
C ILE A 95 -1.69 -11.55 11.06
N GLU A 96 -2.10 -12.80 10.93
CA GLU A 96 -1.21 -13.93 10.71
C GLU A 96 -0.91 -14.12 9.20
N PRO A 97 0.17 -14.83 8.81
CA PRO A 97 0.54 -15.04 7.40
C PRO A 97 -0.59 -15.64 6.56
N TYR A 98 -1.38 -16.56 7.12
CA TYR A 98 -2.53 -17.14 6.44
C TYR A 98 -3.65 -16.12 6.24
N SER A 99 -3.98 -15.37 7.29
CA SER A 99 -5.00 -14.32 7.25
C SER A 99 -4.63 -13.22 6.27
N TYR A 100 -3.38 -12.77 6.33
CA TYR A 100 -2.85 -11.79 5.39
C TYR A 100 -3.07 -12.18 3.92
N LEU A 101 -2.75 -13.43 3.57
CA LEU A 101 -2.86 -13.87 2.18
C LEU A 101 -4.31 -14.07 1.72
N ASN A 102 -5.21 -14.48 2.62
CA ASN A 102 -6.54 -14.94 2.24
C ASN A 102 -7.67 -13.94 2.56
N HIS A 103 -7.45 -13.06 3.55
CA HIS A 103 -8.51 -12.20 4.09
C HIS A 103 -8.12 -10.73 4.26
N ASP A 104 -6.83 -10.46 4.51
CA ASP A 104 -6.35 -9.13 4.93
C ASP A 104 -5.26 -8.58 4.00
N PHE A 105 -5.25 -9.04 2.74
CA PHE A 105 -4.20 -8.69 1.79
C PHE A 105 -4.21 -7.21 1.46
N CYS A 106 -3.07 -6.55 1.68
CA CYS A 106 -2.81 -5.21 1.24
C CYS A 106 -1.35 -5.05 0.81
N LEU A 107 -1.11 -4.06 -0.04
CA LEU A 107 0.23 -3.61 -0.43
C LEU A 107 0.58 -2.42 0.46
N SER A 108 1.66 -2.51 1.21
CA SER A 108 2.13 -1.44 2.10
C SER A 108 3.48 -0.92 1.66
N PHE A 109 3.67 0.40 1.76
CA PHE A 109 4.92 1.06 1.42
C PHE A 109 5.22 2.12 2.46
N ASP A 110 6.42 2.08 2.99
CA ASP A 110 7.04 3.15 3.76
C ASP A 110 7.86 4.01 2.79
N LEU A 111 7.55 5.30 2.72
CA LEU A 111 8.20 6.27 1.83
C LEU A 111 9.05 7.26 2.62
N THR A 112 9.27 7.00 3.91
CA THR A 112 10.21 7.78 4.72
C THR A 112 11.63 7.53 4.26
N GLY A 113 12.48 8.54 4.32
CA GLY A 113 13.86 8.43 3.84
C GLY A 113 14.73 7.45 4.64
N ASP A 114 14.32 7.12 5.86
CA ASP A 114 15.01 6.21 6.79
C ASP A 114 14.30 4.86 6.96
N ASN A 115 13.18 4.63 6.24
CA ASN A 115 12.29 3.47 6.37
C ASN A 115 11.85 3.23 7.83
N CYS A 116 11.57 4.29 8.56
CA CYS A 116 11.14 4.24 9.94
C CYS A 116 9.87 5.08 10.16
N LEU A 117 8.74 4.43 10.41
CA LEU A 117 7.47 5.08 10.77
C LEU A 117 7.45 5.58 12.23
N GLY A 118 8.61 5.92 12.79
CA GLY A 118 8.74 6.41 14.16
C GLY A 118 8.17 7.81 14.38
N ASN A 119 8.05 8.21 15.66
CA ASN A 119 7.53 9.52 16.10
C ASN A 119 8.57 10.64 15.90
N HIS A 120 9.06 10.85 14.71
CA HIS A 120 9.95 11.96 14.36
C HIS A 120 9.51 12.58 13.03
N ASN A 121 9.83 13.84 12.84
CA ASN A 121 9.45 14.56 11.63
C ASN A 121 10.31 14.11 10.45
N HIS A 122 9.67 13.70 9.38
CA HIS A 122 10.32 13.40 8.11
C HIS A 122 10.40 14.65 7.25
N ARG A 123 11.48 14.75 6.46
CA ARG A 123 11.58 15.84 5.49
C ARG A 123 10.55 15.62 4.38
N PRO A 124 9.66 16.59 4.12
CA PRO A 124 8.73 16.49 3.01
C PRO A 124 9.49 16.34 1.68
N GLU A 125 9.15 15.33 0.92
CA GLU A 125 9.67 15.12 -0.43
C GLU A 125 8.53 15.31 -1.44
N SER A 126 8.88 15.70 -2.67
CA SER A 126 7.93 15.84 -3.77
C SER A 126 8.31 14.88 -4.89
N GLY A 127 7.32 14.35 -5.56
CA GLY A 127 7.55 13.41 -6.64
C GLY A 127 6.28 12.81 -7.21
N THR A 128 6.45 11.96 -8.20
CA THR A 128 5.35 11.17 -8.79
C THR A 128 5.41 9.74 -8.28
N LEU A 129 4.26 9.20 -7.92
CA LEU A 129 4.10 7.81 -7.53
C LEU A 129 3.23 7.08 -8.55
N ASP A 130 3.77 6.01 -9.11
CA ASP A 130 3.05 5.08 -9.96
C ASP A 130 3.11 3.69 -9.36
N LEU A 131 2.02 2.92 -9.46
CA LEU A 131 1.97 1.53 -8.99
C LEU A 131 2.11 0.58 -10.19
N SER A 132 3.09 -0.33 -10.12
CA SER A 132 3.28 -1.40 -11.08
C SER A 132 2.75 -2.71 -10.53
N LEU A 133 1.82 -3.33 -11.24
CA LEU A 133 1.23 -4.63 -10.91
C LEU A 133 1.45 -5.62 -12.06
N GLU A 134 1.91 -6.82 -11.74
CA GLU A 134 1.93 -7.95 -12.65
C GLU A 134 0.90 -9.00 -12.20
N PHE A 135 0.17 -9.57 -13.13
CA PHE A 135 -0.84 -10.59 -12.87
C PHE A 135 -0.43 -11.91 -13.52
N GLU A 136 -0.64 -13.03 -12.83
CA GLU A 136 -0.39 -14.38 -13.39
C GLU A 136 -1.30 -14.70 -14.59
N GLN A 137 -2.52 -14.15 -14.55
CA GLN A 137 -3.53 -14.35 -15.59
C GLN A 137 -4.26 -13.03 -15.82
N PRO A 138 -4.80 -12.78 -17.02
CA PRO A 138 -5.65 -11.63 -17.27
C PRO A 138 -6.81 -11.59 -16.28
N LEU A 139 -7.12 -10.41 -15.79
CA LEU A 139 -8.24 -10.20 -14.88
C LEU A 139 -9.55 -10.56 -15.59
N GLN A 140 -10.31 -11.47 -15.02
CA GLN A 140 -11.63 -11.85 -15.54
C GLN A 140 -12.70 -10.80 -15.20
N GLN A 141 -12.47 -10.03 -14.15
CA GLN A 141 -13.33 -8.96 -13.67
C GLN A 141 -12.50 -7.76 -13.25
N PRO A 142 -13.03 -6.54 -13.38
CA PRO A 142 -12.33 -5.36 -12.90
C PRO A 142 -12.17 -5.41 -11.38
N ILE A 143 -11.01 -4.96 -10.92
CA ILE A 143 -10.73 -4.71 -9.50
C ILE A 143 -10.63 -3.21 -9.28
N THR A 144 -11.04 -2.77 -8.09
CA THR A 144 -10.84 -1.40 -7.62
C THR A 144 -9.67 -1.39 -6.64
N LEU A 145 -8.78 -0.42 -6.76
CA LEU A 145 -7.72 -0.21 -5.79
C LEU A 145 -8.13 0.90 -4.83
N LEU A 146 -8.31 0.56 -3.56
CA LEU A 146 -8.47 1.54 -2.50
C LEU A 146 -7.08 1.96 -2.03
N VAL A 147 -6.79 3.26 -2.17
CA VAL A 147 -5.50 3.84 -1.77
C VAL A 147 -5.70 4.66 -0.50
N ILE A 148 -4.96 4.32 0.54
CA ILE A 148 -4.91 5.04 1.81
C ILE A 148 -3.50 5.62 1.92
N ALA A 149 -3.41 6.95 1.96
CA ALA A 149 -2.14 7.68 2.03
C ALA A 149 -2.09 8.49 3.32
N SER A 150 -0.98 8.43 4.03
CA SER A 150 -0.73 9.18 5.25
C SER A 150 0.25 10.32 4.97
N TYR A 151 -0.13 11.53 5.39
CA TYR A 151 0.67 12.73 5.20
C TYR A 151 0.98 13.38 6.54
N GLU A 152 2.15 13.99 6.65
CA GLU A 152 2.42 14.89 7.77
C GLU A 152 1.62 16.18 7.61
N SER A 153 0.98 16.61 8.69
CA SER A 153 0.30 17.90 8.73
C SER A 153 0.68 18.66 10.01
N CYS A 154 0.74 19.98 9.92
CA CYS A 154 1.03 20.84 11.05
C CYS A 154 -0.25 21.53 11.53
N LEU A 155 -0.62 21.31 12.79
CA LEU A 155 -1.71 22.01 13.44
C LEU A 155 -1.13 23.24 14.16
N LYS A 156 -1.51 24.44 13.73
CA LYS A 156 -1.15 25.69 14.42
C LYS A 156 -2.30 26.08 15.34
N LEU A 157 -2.07 26.06 16.63
CA LEU A 157 -3.01 26.54 17.64
C LEU A 157 -2.65 27.99 17.99
N ASP A 158 -3.52 28.91 17.63
CA ASP A 158 -3.45 30.29 18.15
C ASP A 158 -4.48 30.43 19.29
N ALA A 159 -4.21 31.35 20.24
CA ALA A 159 -5.05 31.53 21.42
C ALA A 159 -6.49 31.97 21.11
N GLN A 160 -6.77 32.36 19.87
CA GLN A 160 -8.08 32.83 19.42
C GLN A 160 -8.72 31.98 18.30
N GLU A 161 -7.95 31.20 17.53
CA GLU A 161 -8.48 30.36 16.44
C GLU A 161 -7.66 29.09 16.22
N VAL A 162 -8.33 27.99 15.91
CA VAL A 162 -7.69 26.75 15.45
C VAL A 162 -7.58 26.83 13.92
N LEU A 163 -6.40 27.17 13.42
CA LEU A 163 -6.13 27.15 11.98
C LEU A 163 -5.60 25.78 11.58
N LEU A 164 -6.42 25.00 10.88
CA LEU A 164 -5.98 23.78 10.18
C LEU A 164 -5.31 24.20 8.87
N ASN A 165 -3.98 24.21 8.84
CA ASN A 165 -3.26 24.35 7.59
C ASN A 165 -3.15 22.96 6.94
N TYR A 166 -4.05 22.67 6.02
CA TYR A 166 -3.88 21.58 5.07
C TYR A 166 -2.87 22.05 4.02
N SER A 167 -1.61 21.63 4.12
CA SER A 167 -0.72 21.67 2.97
C SER A 167 -1.09 20.48 2.08
N LEU A 168 -1.93 20.73 1.08
CA LEU A 168 -2.13 19.84 -0.05
C LEU A 168 -0.93 19.93 -0.99
#